data_4e95288bb89b94fd907208b690e87e67
#
_entry.id   4e95288bb89b94fd907208b690e87e67
#
_cell.length_a   1.000
_cell.length_b   1.000
_cell.length_c   1.000
_cell.angle_alpha   90.00
_cell.angle_beta   90.00
_cell.angle_gamma   90.00
#
_symmetry.space_group_name_H-M   'P 1'
#
loop_
_entity.id
_entity.type
_entity.pdbx_description
1 polymer ?
#
loop_
_entity_poly.entity_id
_entity_poly.type
_entity_poly.pdbx_seq_one_letter_code
_entity_poly.pdbx_strand_id
1 'polypeptide(L)'
;MKLFKSLFHVTIYSNDIDRTIAFYEKLGLKLIFKIGDEGKKPWNYYMKIAPGQYLEIQPVKGDNPHPHPEKTEYYFNQSIWHFSFETPDIENMIRVLTERGLELYYDADKSKRVTEPDGYLAGPDGCKICWVFDPDGTPIELMEQSETSMQHVYDPESYR
;
A
#
# COMPACT_ATOMS: atom_id res chain seq x y z
N MET A 1 2.76 -2.82 30.49
CA MET A 1 2.60 -4.12 29.79
C MET A 1 2.20 -3.85 28.35
N LYS A 2 2.99 -4.26 27.35
CA LYS A 2 2.68 -4.09 25.92
C LYS A 2 1.66 -5.15 25.51
N LEU A 3 0.42 -4.76 25.18
CA LEU A 3 -0.67 -5.68 24.82
C LEU A 3 -0.58 -6.17 23.36
N PHE A 4 -0.10 -5.33 22.47
CA PHE A 4 0.02 -5.65 21.06
C PHE A 4 1.49 -5.66 20.64
N LYS A 5 1.86 -6.58 19.75
CA LYS A 5 3.23 -6.67 19.20
C LYS A 5 3.42 -5.75 18.02
N SER A 6 2.48 -5.78 17.09
CA SER A 6 2.53 -5.01 15.82
C SER A 6 1.16 -5.01 15.16
N LEU A 7 0.98 -4.23 14.12
CA LEU A 7 -0.09 -4.44 13.15
C LEU A 7 0.26 -5.72 12.35
N PHE A 8 -0.58 -6.77 12.43
CA PHE A 8 -0.29 -8.07 11.83
C PHE A 8 -0.66 -8.11 10.34
N HIS A 9 -1.88 -7.69 9.99
CA HIS A 9 -2.31 -7.57 8.60
C HIS A 9 -3.34 -6.45 8.40
N VAL A 10 -3.44 -6.02 7.16
CA VAL A 10 -4.56 -5.26 6.62
C VAL A 10 -5.29 -6.18 5.64
N THR A 11 -6.63 -6.18 5.67
CA THR A 11 -7.45 -6.95 4.72
C THR A 11 -8.05 -6.01 3.69
N ILE A 12 -7.91 -6.36 2.42
CA ILE A 12 -8.58 -5.70 1.30
C ILE A 12 -9.48 -6.67 0.55
N TYR A 13 -10.50 -6.13 -0.10
CA TYR A 13 -11.34 -6.89 -1.01
C TYR A 13 -10.93 -6.62 -2.45
N SER A 14 -10.98 -7.68 -3.28
CA SER A 14 -10.57 -7.61 -4.69
C SER A 14 -11.67 -8.13 -5.60
N ASN A 15 -11.90 -7.40 -6.69
CA ASN A 15 -12.78 -7.81 -7.79
C ASN A 15 -12.15 -8.88 -8.67
N ASP A 16 -10.82 -8.82 -8.82
CA ASP A 16 -10.03 -9.73 -9.63
C ASP A 16 -8.76 -10.09 -8.88
N ILE A 17 -8.78 -11.22 -8.21
CA ILE A 17 -7.71 -11.71 -7.35
C ILE A 17 -6.38 -11.85 -8.11
N ASP A 18 -6.40 -12.39 -9.32
CA ASP A 18 -5.17 -12.63 -10.07
C ASP A 18 -4.52 -11.29 -10.50
N ARG A 19 -5.32 -10.33 -10.91
CA ARG A 19 -4.88 -8.98 -11.24
C ARG A 19 -4.33 -8.26 -10.01
N THR A 20 -4.99 -8.39 -8.87
CA THR A 20 -4.57 -7.76 -7.61
C THR A 20 -3.28 -8.38 -7.09
N ILE A 21 -3.15 -9.71 -7.09
CA ILE A 21 -1.91 -10.38 -6.71
C ILE A 21 -0.75 -9.91 -7.60
N ALA A 22 -0.94 -9.92 -8.94
CA ALA A 22 0.09 -9.48 -9.88
C ALA A 22 0.53 -8.02 -9.65
N PHE A 23 -0.39 -7.15 -9.26
CA PHE A 23 -0.07 -5.77 -8.90
C PHE A 23 0.82 -5.71 -7.64
N TYR A 24 0.44 -6.40 -6.56
CA TYR A 24 1.23 -6.38 -5.33
C TYR A 24 2.57 -7.11 -5.46
N GLU A 25 2.68 -8.11 -6.35
CA GLU A 25 3.97 -8.71 -6.70
C GLU A 25 4.90 -7.71 -7.40
N LYS A 26 4.37 -6.83 -8.25
CA LYS A 26 5.16 -5.71 -8.83
C LYS A 26 5.63 -4.71 -7.77
N LEU A 27 4.84 -4.50 -6.70
CA LEU A 27 5.26 -3.72 -5.53
C LEU A 27 6.34 -4.42 -4.70
N GLY A 28 6.58 -5.71 -4.94
CA GLY A 28 7.60 -6.48 -4.23
C GLY A 28 7.06 -7.39 -3.13
N LEU A 29 5.74 -7.45 -2.93
CA LEU A 29 5.14 -8.39 -2.00
C LEU A 29 5.21 -9.81 -2.58
N LYS A 30 5.19 -10.80 -1.70
CA LYS A 30 5.21 -12.21 -2.10
C LYS A 30 3.99 -12.95 -1.57
N LEU A 31 3.22 -13.58 -2.47
CA LEU A 31 2.18 -14.52 -2.08
C LEU A 31 2.80 -15.71 -1.35
N ILE A 32 2.37 -15.98 -0.11
CA ILE A 32 2.94 -17.03 0.73
C ILE A 32 2.02 -18.21 0.97
N PHE A 33 0.71 -17.97 1.10
CA PHE A 33 -0.28 -19.04 1.18
C PHE A 33 -1.69 -18.56 0.81
N LYS A 34 -2.56 -19.52 0.59
CA LYS A 34 -3.98 -19.35 0.29
C LYS A 34 -4.79 -20.18 1.26
N ILE A 35 -5.99 -19.72 1.62
CA ILE A 35 -6.94 -20.46 2.44
C ILE A 35 -8.17 -20.77 1.59
N GLY A 36 -8.61 -22.02 1.60
CA GLY A 36 -9.78 -22.48 0.87
C GLY A 36 -10.06 -23.94 1.14
N ASP A 37 -11.23 -24.41 0.75
CA ASP A 37 -11.59 -25.83 0.80
C ASP A 37 -10.93 -26.58 -0.35
N GLU A 38 -10.64 -27.85 -0.15
CA GLU A 38 -10.10 -28.72 -1.19
C GLU A 38 -11.02 -28.75 -2.43
N GLY A 39 -10.43 -28.57 -3.61
CA GLY A 39 -11.15 -28.54 -4.88
C GLY A 39 -11.98 -27.28 -5.16
N LYS A 40 -11.97 -26.29 -4.27
CA LYS A 40 -12.64 -25.00 -4.47
C LYS A 40 -11.65 -23.86 -4.66
N LYS A 41 -12.15 -22.73 -5.24
CA LYS A 41 -11.35 -21.50 -5.28
C LYS A 41 -11.04 -21.03 -3.86
N PRO A 42 -9.80 -20.64 -3.57
CA PRO A 42 -9.46 -20.03 -2.28
C PRO A 42 -10.30 -18.78 -2.04
N TRP A 43 -10.63 -18.55 -0.79
CA TRP A 43 -11.39 -17.39 -0.35
C TRP A 43 -10.51 -16.37 0.40
N ASN A 44 -9.21 -16.68 0.58
CA ASN A 44 -8.27 -15.79 1.24
C ASN A 44 -6.83 -16.03 0.75
N TYR A 45 -6.07 -14.94 0.60
CA TYR A 45 -4.72 -14.93 0.06
C TYR A 45 -3.84 -14.04 0.94
N TYR A 46 -2.70 -14.55 1.40
CA TYR A 46 -1.76 -13.81 2.22
C TYR A 46 -0.50 -13.46 1.44
N MET A 47 -0.22 -12.17 1.33
CA MET A 47 1.01 -11.65 0.77
C MET A 47 1.89 -11.06 1.86
N LYS A 48 3.17 -11.39 1.86
CA LYS A 48 4.13 -10.88 2.83
C LYS A 48 4.60 -9.50 2.43
N ILE A 49 4.50 -8.53 3.37
CA ILE A 49 5.06 -7.18 3.26
C ILE A 49 6.47 -7.17 3.88
N ALA A 50 6.54 -7.52 5.17
CA ALA A 50 7.75 -7.54 5.97
C ALA A 50 7.70 -8.71 6.97
N PRO A 51 8.75 -8.99 7.74
CA PRO A 51 8.69 -10.01 8.79
C PRO A 51 7.53 -9.77 9.76
N GLY A 52 6.55 -10.70 9.78
CA GLY A 52 5.38 -10.64 10.66
C GLY A 52 4.30 -9.65 10.23
N GLN A 53 4.38 -9.07 9.03
CA GLN A 53 3.39 -8.15 8.48
C GLN A 53 2.91 -8.63 7.11
N TYR A 54 1.60 -8.59 6.89
CA TYR A 54 0.97 -9.18 5.73
C TYR A 54 -0.13 -8.29 5.17
N LEU A 55 -0.37 -8.44 3.86
CA LEU A 55 -1.60 -8.03 3.21
C LEU A 55 -2.46 -9.28 3.01
N GLU A 56 -3.68 -9.23 3.52
CA GLU A 56 -4.69 -10.24 3.30
C GLU A 56 -5.61 -9.78 2.17
N ILE A 57 -5.83 -10.62 1.17
CA ILE A 57 -6.70 -10.32 0.03
C ILE A 57 -7.84 -11.32 0.00
N GLN A 58 -9.06 -10.81 -0.03
CA GLN A 58 -10.27 -11.63 -0.15
C GLN A 58 -11.05 -11.25 -1.41
N PRO A 59 -11.66 -12.23 -2.10
CA PRO A 59 -12.56 -11.90 -3.20
C PRO A 59 -13.80 -11.18 -2.67
N VAL A 60 -14.24 -10.20 -3.40
CA VAL A 60 -15.53 -9.53 -3.14
C VAL A 60 -16.64 -10.55 -3.20
N LYS A 61 -17.60 -10.44 -2.29
CA LYS A 61 -18.82 -11.26 -2.28
C LYS A 61 -19.99 -10.46 -2.84
N GLY A 62 -20.57 -10.94 -3.93
CA GLY A 62 -21.69 -10.29 -4.62
C GLY A 62 -21.27 -9.40 -5.79
N ASP A 63 -22.24 -8.77 -6.42
CA ASP A 63 -22.08 -8.11 -7.72
C ASP A 63 -21.66 -6.64 -7.64
N ASN A 64 -21.46 -6.09 -6.43
CA ASN A 64 -21.09 -4.70 -6.29
C ASN A 64 -20.12 -4.51 -5.14
N PRO A 65 -18.82 -4.62 -5.41
CA PRO A 65 -17.83 -4.13 -4.46
C PRO A 65 -18.03 -2.64 -4.26
N HIS A 66 -17.72 -2.13 -3.07
CA HIS A 66 -17.60 -0.71 -2.84
C HIS A 66 -16.22 -0.25 -3.30
N PRO A 67 -16.04 0.17 -4.56
CA PRO A 67 -14.76 0.67 -5.03
C PRO A 67 -14.42 1.95 -4.25
N HIS A 68 -13.13 2.23 -4.11
CA HIS A 68 -12.72 3.53 -3.62
C HIS A 68 -13.25 4.62 -4.54
N PRO A 69 -13.65 5.77 -4.01
CA PRO A 69 -14.10 6.89 -4.81
C PRO A 69 -13.02 7.31 -5.82
N GLU A 70 -13.42 7.63 -7.04
CA GLU A 70 -12.51 8.14 -8.07
C GLU A 70 -11.93 9.51 -7.72
N LYS A 71 -12.66 10.29 -6.92
CA LYS A 71 -12.27 11.65 -6.52
C LYS A 71 -11.82 11.69 -5.08
N THR A 72 -10.66 12.28 -4.85
CA THR A 72 -10.05 12.45 -3.52
C THR A 72 -10.97 13.12 -2.51
N GLU A 73 -11.81 14.06 -2.95
CA GLU A 73 -12.77 14.74 -2.08
C GLU A 73 -13.76 13.80 -1.37
N TYR A 74 -13.97 12.60 -1.92
CA TYR A 74 -14.84 11.59 -1.31
C TYR A 74 -14.09 10.66 -0.33
N TYR A 75 -12.77 10.69 -0.28
CA TYR A 75 -11.99 9.86 0.64
C TYR A 75 -12.26 10.24 2.10
N PHE A 76 -12.57 11.50 2.37
CA PHE A 76 -12.92 11.97 3.72
C PHE A 76 -14.21 11.35 4.28
N ASN A 77 -15.00 10.70 3.45
CA ASN A 77 -16.20 9.96 3.87
C ASN A 77 -15.89 8.47 4.19
N GLN A 78 -14.65 8.04 4.04
CA GLN A 78 -14.22 6.68 4.34
C GLN A 78 -13.62 6.62 5.74
N SER A 79 -13.91 5.56 6.49
CA SER A 79 -13.29 5.32 7.79
C SER A 79 -11.82 4.90 7.68
N ILE A 80 -11.45 4.28 6.56
CA ILE A 80 -10.07 3.97 6.18
C ILE A 80 -9.84 4.59 4.81
N TRP A 81 -8.91 5.53 4.77
CA TRP A 81 -8.57 6.21 3.51
C TRP A 81 -7.51 5.45 2.71
N HIS A 82 -6.36 5.22 3.31
CA HIS A 82 -5.20 4.55 2.69
C HIS A 82 -4.42 3.77 3.73
N PHE A 83 -3.47 3.01 3.28
CA PHE A 83 -2.37 2.48 4.09
C PHE A 83 -1.03 2.85 3.44
N SER A 84 0.04 2.85 4.25
CA SER A 84 1.35 3.28 3.80
C SER A 84 2.37 2.14 3.88
N PHE A 85 3.28 2.10 2.90
CA PHE A 85 4.49 1.30 2.94
C PHE A 85 5.70 2.21 3.08
N GLU A 86 6.55 1.89 4.05
CA GLU A 86 7.83 2.56 4.21
C GLU A 86 8.90 1.92 3.33
N THR A 87 9.71 2.76 2.67
CA THR A 87 10.88 2.38 1.91
C THR A 87 12.13 3.04 2.49
N PRO A 88 13.30 2.37 2.49
CA PRO A 88 14.54 3.02 2.89
C PRO A 88 15.12 3.99 1.85
N ASP A 89 14.60 3.99 0.62
CA ASP A 89 15.10 4.80 -0.50
C ASP A 89 13.99 4.99 -1.53
N ILE A 90 13.34 6.15 -1.47
CA ILE A 90 12.18 6.45 -2.33
C ILE A 90 12.58 6.63 -3.80
N GLU A 91 13.75 7.20 -4.07
CA GLU A 91 14.21 7.44 -5.44
C GLU A 91 14.49 6.11 -6.15
N ASN A 92 15.20 5.21 -5.48
CA ASN A 92 15.42 3.86 -6.00
C ASN A 92 14.10 3.09 -6.14
N MET A 93 13.20 3.21 -5.17
CA MET A 93 11.88 2.58 -5.24
C MET A 93 11.07 3.10 -6.44
N ILE A 94 10.99 4.42 -6.65
CA ILE A 94 10.30 5.03 -7.80
C ILE A 94 10.87 4.48 -9.11
N ARG A 95 12.19 4.46 -9.25
CA ARG A 95 12.86 3.89 -10.44
C ARG A 95 12.44 2.43 -10.68
N VAL A 96 12.55 1.59 -9.66
CA VAL A 96 12.25 0.15 -9.76
C VAL A 96 10.76 -0.08 -10.09
N LEU A 97 9.85 0.63 -9.45
CA LEU A 97 8.42 0.45 -9.69
C LEU A 97 8.00 0.95 -11.07
N THR A 98 8.59 2.04 -11.55
CA THR A 98 8.40 2.54 -12.92
C THR A 98 8.90 1.53 -13.95
N GLU A 99 10.09 0.93 -13.76
CA GLU A 99 10.62 -0.13 -14.61
C GLU A 99 9.72 -1.38 -14.65
N ARG A 100 9.02 -1.67 -13.55
CA ARG A 100 8.01 -2.74 -13.46
C ARG A 100 6.66 -2.38 -14.08
N GLY A 101 6.53 -1.17 -14.63
CA GLY A 101 5.32 -0.68 -15.32
C GLY A 101 4.20 -0.27 -14.36
N LEU A 102 4.52 0.16 -13.16
CA LEU A 102 3.57 0.80 -12.25
C LEU A 102 3.48 2.30 -12.52
N GLU A 103 2.28 2.83 -12.41
CA GLU A 103 2.02 4.27 -12.49
C GLU A 103 2.07 4.87 -11.08
N LEU A 104 3.00 5.80 -10.87
CA LEU A 104 3.16 6.51 -9.62
C LEU A 104 2.65 7.94 -9.75
N TYR A 105 2.17 8.48 -8.65
CA TYR A 105 1.58 9.82 -8.59
C TYR A 105 2.20 10.63 -7.47
N TYR A 106 2.32 11.95 -7.72
CA TYR A 106 2.85 12.91 -6.76
C TYR A 106 1.94 13.08 -5.54
N ASP A 107 0.64 13.01 -5.76
CA ASP A 107 -0.41 13.15 -4.75
C ASP A 107 -1.54 12.14 -4.94
N ALA A 108 -2.40 12.05 -3.93
CA ALA A 108 -3.50 11.09 -3.91
C ALA A 108 -4.67 11.43 -4.84
N ASP A 109 -4.71 12.63 -5.41
CA ASP A 109 -5.74 13.04 -6.38
C ASP A 109 -5.36 12.70 -7.83
N LYS A 110 -4.17 12.09 -8.03
CA LYS A 110 -3.63 11.70 -9.34
C LYS A 110 -3.40 12.87 -10.29
N SER A 111 -3.28 14.10 -9.77
CA SER A 111 -3.15 15.31 -10.59
C SER A 111 -1.84 15.33 -11.38
N LYS A 112 -0.79 14.73 -10.85
CA LYS A 112 0.53 14.70 -11.46
C LYS A 112 1.18 13.33 -11.35
N ARG A 113 1.60 12.77 -12.50
CA ARG A 113 2.38 11.52 -12.55
C ARG A 113 3.84 11.76 -12.14
N VAL A 114 4.40 10.80 -11.44
CA VAL A 114 5.84 10.73 -11.15
C VAL A 114 6.52 9.98 -12.30
N THR A 115 7.43 10.66 -13.00
CA THR A 115 8.21 10.11 -14.11
C THR A 115 9.70 10.04 -13.82
N GLU A 116 10.16 10.84 -12.85
CA GLU A 116 11.56 10.93 -12.45
C GLU A 116 11.73 10.44 -11.01
N PRO A 117 12.89 9.89 -10.65
CA PRO A 117 13.14 9.36 -9.31
C PRO A 117 12.95 10.39 -8.17
N ASP A 118 13.24 11.66 -8.42
CA ASP A 118 13.08 12.75 -7.47
C ASP A 118 11.67 13.40 -7.50
N GLY A 119 10.73 12.76 -8.21
CA GLY A 119 9.36 13.24 -8.39
C GLY A 119 8.41 13.03 -7.20
N TYR A 120 8.93 12.88 -6.00
CA TYR A 120 8.13 12.72 -4.78
C TYR A 120 7.69 14.06 -4.19
N LEU A 121 6.69 14.02 -3.32
CA LEU A 121 6.23 15.15 -2.50
C LEU A 121 6.97 15.16 -1.16
N ALA A 122 7.38 16.33 -0.69
CA ALA A 122 7.74 16.51 0.72
C ALA A 122 6.46 16.65 1.55
N GLY A 123 6.15 15.64 2.34
CA GLY A 123 4.99 15.62 3.22
C GLY A 123 5.09 16.66 4.35
N PRO A 124 3.97 17.06 4.94
CA PRO A 124 3.94 18.03 6.03
C PRO A 124 4.62 17.53 7.31
N ASP A 125 4.81 16.24 7.42
CA ASP A 125 5.51 15.55 8.51
C ASP A 125 7.01 15.38 8.27
N GLY A 126 7.53 15.89 7.14
CA GLY A 126 8.94 15.80 6.76
C GLY A 126 9.33 14.50 6.06
N CYS A 127 8.38 13.62 5.78
CA CYS A 127 8.62 12.43 4.98
C CYS A 127 8.62 12.76 3.49
N LYS A 128 9.33 11.95 2.68
CA LYS A 128 9.18 11.95 1.23
C LYS A 128 8.09 10.97 0.88
N ILE A 129 7.12 11.34 0.04
CA ILE A 129 5.97 10.50 -0.29
C ILE A 129 5.65 10.52 -1.78
N CYS A 130 5.15 9.40 -2.29
CA CYS A 130 4.42 9.30 -3.54
C CYS A 130 3.30 8.26 -3.43
N TRP A 131 2.45 8.19 -4.43
CA TRP A 131 1.24 7.38 -4.40
C TRP A 131 1.20 6.36 -5.51
N VAL A 132 0.60 5.20 -5.21
CA VAL A 132 0.20 4.19 -6.19
C VAL A 132 -1.20 3.71 -5.84
N PHE A 133 -1.92 3.20 -6.83
CA PHE A 133 -3.29 2.72 -6.64
C PHE A 133 -3.38 1.28 -7.11
N ASP A 134 -3.99 0.44 -6.29
CA ASP A 134 -4.24 -0.93 -6.67
C ASP A 134 -5.30 -1.02 -7.78
N PRO A 135 -5.52 -2.21 -8.38
CA PRO A 135 -6.49 -2.36 -9.46
C PRO A 135 -7.93 -2.03 -9.11
N ASP A 136 -8.29 -2.03 -7.83
CA ASP A 136 -9.61 -1.67 -7.32
C ASP A 136 -9.66 -0.20 -6.83
N GLY A 137 -8.57 0.55 -7.00
CA GLY A 137 -8.48 1.97 -6.70
C GLY A 137 -8.07 2.29 -5.25
N THR A 138 -7.66 1.30 -4.46
CA THR A 138 -7.17 1.53 -3.10
C THR A 138 -5.92 2.41 -3.13
N PRO A 139 -5.91 3.58 -2.48
CA PRO A 139 -4.72 4.41 -2.41
C PRO A 139 -3.67 3.77 -1.50
N ILE A 140 -2.44 3.76 -1.96
CA ILE A 140 -1.29 3.29 -1.21
C ILE A 140 -0.26 4.40 -1.21
N GLU A 141 0.06 4.90 -0.03
CA GLU A 141 1.15 5.84 0.16
C GLU A 141 2.48 5.08 0.22
N LEU A 142 3.47 5.54 -0.51
CA LEU A 142 4.83 5.04 -0.47
C LEU A 142 5.69 6.14 0.13
N MET A 143 6.36 5.85 1.25
CA MET A 143 7.03 6.88 2.04
C MET A 143 8.45 6.49 2.43
N GLU A 144 9.32 7.49 2.50
CA GLU A 144 10.64 7.41 3.12
C GLU A 144 10.70 8.41 4.27
N GLN A 145 11.08 7.93 5.43
CA GLN A 145 11.34 8.80 6.58
C GLN A 145 12.73 9.42 6.51
N SER A 146 12.86 10.59 7.07
CA SER A 146 14.15 11.27 7.28
C SER A 146 14.43 11.42 8.78
N GLU A 147 15.67 11.77 9.14
CA GLU A 147 16.03 12.10 10.54
C GLU A 147 15.23 13.27 11.11
N THR A 148 14.63 14.08 10.24
CA THR A 148 13.83 15.26 10.61
C THR A 148 12.32 15.01 10.47
N SER A 149 11.89 13.81 10.07
CA SER A 149 10.46 13.48 10.03
C SER A 149 9.86 13.51 11.43
N MET A 150 8.60 13.89 11.53
CA MET A 150 7.93 14.01 12.83
C MET A 150 7.89 12.68 13.57
N GLN A 151 7.71 11.57 12.89
CA GLN A 151 7.74 10.22 13.47
C GLN A 151 9.11 9.94 14.11
N HIS A 152 10.20 10.28 13.44
CA HIS A 152 11.55 10.10 13.96
C HIS A 152 11.83 11.02 15.16
N VAL A 153 11.36 12.25 15.10
CA VAL A 153 11.58 13.25 16.17
C VAL A 153 10.77 12.93 17.42
N TYR A 154 9.50 12.50 17.26
CA TYR A 154 8.60 12.28 18.40
C TYR A 154 8.56 10.84 18.92
N ASP A 155 9.03 9.87 18.14
CA ASP A 155 9.19 8.46 18.53
C ASP A 155 10.56 7.88 18.15
N PRO A 156 11.67 8.51 18.63
CA PRO A 156 13.03 8.13 18.23
C PRO A 156 13.42 6.71 18.66
N GLU A 157 12.71 6.10 19.63
CA GLU A 157 12.99 4.73 20.08
C GLU A 157 12.60 3.68 19.04
N SER A 158 11.66 3.99 18.15
CA SER A 158 11.23 3.09 17.07
C SER A 158 12.23 3.00 15.92
N TYR A 159 13.24 3.90 15.88
CA TYR A 159 14.22 4.05 14.79
C TYR A 159 15.69 3.79 15.24
N ARG A 160 15.88 3.16 16.39
CA ARG A 160 17.20 2.78 16.94
C ARG A 160 17.54 1.32 16.66
#